data_1b73102fc775e54cd3d0c5e474878119
#
_entry.id   1b73102fc775e54cd3d0c5e474878119
#
_cell.length_a   1.000
_cell.length_b   1.000
_cell.length_c   1.000
_cell.angle_alpha   90.00
_cell.angle_beta   90.00
_cell.angle_gamma   90.00
#
_symmetry.space_group_name_H-M   'P 1'
#
loop_
_entity.id
_entity.type
_entity.pdbx_description
1 polymer ?
#
loop_
_entity_poly.entity_id
_entity_poly.type
_entity_poly.pdbx_seq_one_letter_code
_entity_poly.pdbx_strand_id
1 'polypeptide(L)'
;MNTIIRHKFYRNYKNYKNNKPKDYPLPSLGRGKGEGPLLFVIMTERVRCLIIGSGPAGYTAAIYTGRANLNPVLYEGIQPGGQLTITTEVENFPGYPEGIGGTELMDDLRKQAERFGVDIRSGIATKADLSQAPYKITIDDEKVIEADTVIISTGATAKYLGLEDEQKYAGMGVSACATCDGFFYRKKVVAVVGGGDTACEEAIYLAGLASKVYLIVRKPYLRASQIMQERVMSNPKIEVLFEHNTVGLFGENGVEGAHVVKRMGEADEERYDIAIDGFFLAIGHKPNSDIFKEWIDTDEVGYIITEGATPRTKVPGVFAAGDVADPHYRQAITAAASGCKAAIEAERYLSEHNL
;
A
#
# COMPACT_ATOMS: atom_id res chain seq x y z
N MET A 1 2.18 22.01 1.97
CA MET A 1 1.81 20.79 1.25
C MET A 1 1.41 19.60 2.14
N ASN A 2 1.90 19.51 3.39
CA ASN A 2 1.51 18.45 4.34
C ASN A 2 0.11 18.61 5.01
N THR A 3 -0.52 19.77 4.89
CA THR A 3 -1.77 20.06 5.61
C THR A 3 -3.03 19.55 4.88
N ILE A 4 -3.00 19.49 3.55
CA ILE A 4 -4.17 19.07 2.74
C ILE A 4 -4.36 17.54 2.78
N ILE A 5 -3.26 16.77 2.77
CA ILE A 5 -3.31 15.31 2.88
C ILE A 5 -3.80 14.90 4.27
N ARG A 6 -3.33 15.58 5.33
CA ARG A 6 -3.85 15.36 6.70
C ARG A 6 -5.33 15.70 6.82
N HIS A 7 -5.82 16.73 6.11
CA HIS A 7 -7.24 17.12 6.17
C HIS A 7 -8.17 16.13 5.42
N LYS A 8 -7.74 15.54 4.28
CA LYS A 8 -8.52 14.48 3.59
C LYS A 8 -8.51 13.17 4.39
N PHE A 9 -7.38 12.78 4.97
CA PHE A 9 -7.28 11.63 5.88
C PHE A 9 -8.19 11.80 7.12
N TYR A 10 -8.17 12.98 7.73
CA TYR A 10 -9.00 13.31 8.88
C TYR A 10 -10.49 13.39 8.53
N ARG A 11 -10.84 13.80 7.32
CA ARG A 11 -12.23 13.88 6.82
C ARG A 11 -12.80 12.49 6.54
N ASN A 12 -12.03 11.58 5.95
CA ASN A 12 -12.42 10.18 5.75
C ASN A 12 -12.53 9.44 7.09
N TYR A 13 -11.63 9.71 8.03
CA TYR A 13 -11.69 9.20 9.40
C TYR A 13 -12.94 9.70 10.15
N LYS A 14 -13.31 10.99 10.02
CA LYS A 14 -14.54 11.53 10.59
C LYS A 14 -15.81 10.93 9.95
N ASN A 15 -15.80 10.71 8.64
CA ASN A 15 -16.92 10.07 7.93
C ASN A 15 -17.07 8.59 8.34
N TYR A 16 -15.95 7.88 8.58
CA TYR A 16 -15.94 6.53 9.12
C TYR A 16 -16.54 6.48 10.54
N LYS A 17 -16.17 7.41 11.44
CA LYS A 17 -16.77 7.50 12.80
C LYS A 17 -18.29 7.77 12.78
N ASN A 18 -18.76 8.52 11.81
CA ASN A 18 -20.17 8.89 11.72
C ASN A 18 -21.07 7.80 11.08
N ASN A 19 -20.51 6.81 10.41
CA ASN A 19 -21.22 5.74 9.71
C ASN A 19 -21.08 4.35 10.35
N LYS A 20 -20.66 4.26 11.61
CA LYS A 20 -20.65 2.96 12.33
C LYS A 20 -22.06 2.39 12.42
N PRO A 21 -22.27 1.08 12.14
CA PRO A 21 -23.54 0.42 12.39
C PRO A 21 -23.92 0.52 13.88
N LYS A 22 -25.18 0.91 14.14
CA LYS A 22 -25.71 1.15 15.50
C LYS A 22 -26.23 -0.14 16.16
N ASP A 23 -25.47 -1.19 16.28
CA ASP A 23 -25.96 -2.42 16.91
C ASP A 23 -24.91 -3.08 17.80
N TYR A 24 -24.66 -2.45 18.94
CA TYR A 24 -24.28 -3.16 20.16
C TYR A 24 -24.93 -2.44 21.35
N PRO A 25 -25.78 -3.11 22.18
CA PRO A 25 -26.38 -2.51 23.36
C PRO A 25 -25.32 -2.25 24.42
N LEU A 26 -25.19 -0.99 24.82
CA LEU A 26 -24.40 -0.60 25.98
C LEU A 26 -25.03 -1.16 27.27
N PRO A 27 -24.25 -1.69 28.21
CA PRO A 27 -24.78 -2.07 29.51
C PRO A 27 -25.26 -0.80 30.25
N SER A 28 -26.46 -0.85 30.82
CA SER A 28 -27.06 0.22 31.57
C SER A 28 -26.27 0.48 32.86
N LEU A 29 -25.52 1.58 32.93
CA LEU A 29 -24.90 2.07 34.13
C LEU A 29 -25.90 2.88 34.95
N GLY A 30 -26.19 2.39 36.15
CA GLY A 30 -27.01 3.09 37.14
C GLY A 30 -26.41 4.47 37.53
N ARG A 31 -27.28 5.47 37.64
CA ARG A 31 -26.92 6.84 38.08
C ARG A 31 -26.43 6.85 39.53
N GLY A 32 -25.12 6.91 39.71
CA GLY A 32 -24.49 7.30 40.97
C GLY A 32 -23.96 8.74 40.87
N LYS A 33 -24.42 9.65 41.73
CA LYS A 33 -23.89 11.02 41.86
C LYS A 33 -22.49 10.97 42.48
N GLY A 34 -21.48 11.37 41.75
CA GLY A 34 -20.12 11.59 42.21
C GLY A 34 -19.25 12.01 41.05
N GLU A 35 -18.90 13.31 40.97
CA GLU A 35 -17.93 13.84 40.01
C GLU A 35 -16.52 13.41 40.45
N GLY A 36 -16.10 12.23 40.01
CA GLY A 36 -14.69 11.82 39.96
C GLY A 36 -14.17 11.90 38.54
N PRO A 37 -12.85 12.01 38.29
CA PRO A 37 -12.31 12.01 36.95
C PRO A 37 -12.75 10.72 36.24
N LEU A 38 -13.33 10.85 35.05
CA LEU A 38 -13.64 9.71 34.16
C LEU A 38 -12.36 8.93 33.91
N LEU A 39 -12.15 7.87 34.68
CA LEU A 39 -11.14 6.88 34.39
C LEU A 39 -11.59 6.22 33.07
N PHE A 40 -10.97 6.61 31.95
CA PHE A 40 -11.06 5.82 30.72
C PHE A 40 -10.43 4.46 31.01
N VAL A 41 -11.26 3.46 31.26
CA VAL A 41 -10.81 2.07 31.31
C VAL A 41 -10.43 1.71 29.88
N ILE A 42 -9.15 1.77 29.57
CA ILE A 42 -8.61 1.25 28.32
C ILE A 42 -8.87 -0.26 28.37
N MET A 43 -9.80 -0.73 27.58
CA MET A 43 -10.06 -2.17 27.44
C MET A 43 -8.87 -2.80 26.75
N THR A 44 -8.12 -3.62 27.49
CA THR A 44 -7.00 -4.40 26.95
C THR A 44 -7.49 -5.79 26.61
N GLU A 45 -7.21 -6.25 25.40
CA GLU A 45 -7.48 -7.61 24.93
C GLU A 45 -6.16 -8.26 24.56
N ARG A 46 -5.94 -9.54 24.99
CA ARG A 46 -4.74 -10.30 24.65
C ARG A 46 -5.04 -11.30 23.56
N VAL A 47 -4.16 -11.36 22.54
CA VAL A 47 -4.25 -12.27 21.40
C VAL A 47 -2.88 -12.95 21.16
N ARG A 48 -2.89 -14.18 20.66
CA ARG A 48 -1.64 -14.91 20.36
C ARG A 48 -0.95 -14.34 19.11
N CYS A 49 -1.72 -14.03 18.07
CA CYS A 49 -1.21 -13.51 16.82
C CYS A 49 -2.08 -12.35 16.34
N LEU A 50 -1.46 -11.18 16.17
CA LEU A 50 -2.11 -9.99 15.63
C LEU A 50 -1.56 -9.71 14.23
N ILE A 51 -2.45 -9.56 13.25
CA ILE A 51 -2.12 -9.19 11.88
C ILE A 51 -2.63 -7.78 11.61
N ILE A 52 -1.78 -6.90 11.10
CA ILE A 52 -2.12 -5.50 10.81
C ILE A 52 -2.05 -5.25 9.31
N GLY A 53 -3.22 -5.04 8.71
CA GLY A 53 -3.38 -4.85 7.27
C GLY A 53 -4.00 -6.05 6.58
N SER A 54 -4.84 -5.80 5.57
CA SER A 54 -5.69 -6.78 4.88
C SER A 54 -5.39 -6.92 3.39
N GLY A 55 -4.20 -6.47 2.94
CA GLY A 55 -3.74 -6.77 1.59
C GLY A 55 -3.44 -8.26 1.37
N PRO A 56 -2.95 -8.68 0.19
CA PRO A 56 -2.64 -10.07 -0.11
C PRO A 56 -1.71 -10.71 0.92
N ALA A 57 -0.75 -9.95 1.48
CA ALA A 57 0.12 -10.42 2.54
C ALA A 57 -0.65 -10.73 3.83
N GLY A 58 -1.52 -9.81 4.27
CA GLY A 58 -2.30 -9.94 5.51
C GLY A 58 -3.29 -11.09 5.47
N TYR A 59 -4.10 -11.19 4.42
CA TYR A 59 -5.06 -12.31 4.30
C TYR A 59 -4.33 -13.65 4.11
N THR A 60 -3.21 -13.69 3.38
CA THR A 60 -2.44 -14.93 3.28
C THR A 60 -1.85 -15.31 4.64
N ALA A 61 -1.28 -14.37 5.39
CA ALA A 61 -0.83 -14.64 6.75
C ALA A 61 -1.97 -15.15 7.64
N ALA A 62 -3.15 -14.54 7.54
CA ALA A 62 -4.35 -14.95 8.27
C ALA A 62 -4.78 -16.39 7.94
N ILE A 63 -4.79 -16.77 6.66
CA ILE A 63 -5.10 -18.14 6.22
C ILE A 63 -4.14 -19.14 6.86
N TYR A 64 -2.84 -18.88 6.83
CA TYR A 64 -1.82 -19.80 7.35
C TYR A 64 -1.85 -19.87 8.88
N THR A 65 -1.98 -18.74 9.59
CA THR A 65 -2.08 -18.70 11.05
C THR A 65 -3.39 -19.31 11.56
N GLY A 66 -4.51 -19.10 10.84
CA GLY A 66 -5.79 -19.76 11.13
C GLY A 66 -5.69 -21.27 10.98
N ARG A 67 -5.07 -21.77 9.90
CA ARG A 67 -4.82 -23.21 9.70
C ARG A 67 -3.89 -23.83 10.74
N ALA A 68 -2.96 -23.05 11.28
CA ALA A 68 -2.08 -23.45 12.39
C ALA A 68 -2.78 -23.35 13.77
N ASN A 69 -4.07 -23.03 13.80
CA ASN A 69 -4.87 -22.90 15.03
C ASN A 69 -4.31 -21.86 16.03
N LEU A 70 -3.76 -20.77 15.51
CA LEU A 70 -3.23 -19.67 16.33
C LEU A 70 -4.32 -18.69 16.77
N ASN A 71 -5.56 -18.86 16.32
CA ASN A 71 -6.70 -17.96 16.57
C ASN A 71 -6.32 -16.49 16.30
N PRO A 72 -5.86 -16.16 15.07
CA PRO A 72 -5.37 -14.83 14.78
C PRO A 72 -6.48 -13.79 14.75
N VAL A 73 -6.14 -12.57 15.16
CA VAL A 73 -6.95 -11.38 14.95
C VAL A 73 -6.31 -10.54 13.86
N LEU A 74 -7.09 -10.12 12.85
CA LEU A 74 -6.63 -9.27 11.78
C LEU A 74 -7.40 -7.93 11.82
N TYR A 75 -6.68 -6.82 11.81
CA TYR A 75 -7.25 -5.49 11.61
C TYR A 75 -7.03 -5.01 10.18
N GLU A 76 -8.13 -4.70 9.47
CA GLU A 76 -8.11 -4.43 8.02
C GLU A 76 -7.53 -3.08 7.65
N GLY A 77 -7.55 -2.10 8.56
CA GLY A 77 -7.11 -0.73 8.27
C GLY A 77 -8.20 0.11 7.57
N ILE A 78 -7.77 1.19 6.90
CA ILE A 78 -8.68 2.16 6.27
C ILE A 78 -9.31 1.60 4.99
N GLN A 79 -8.56 0.76 4.28
CA GLN A 79 -8.95 0.18 2.98
C GLN A 79 -8.91 -1.34 3.07
N PRO A 80 -10.04 -1.99 3.46
CA PRO A 80 -10.14 -3.44 3.48
C PRO A 80 -9.79 -4.05 2.11
N GLY A 81 -8.91 -5.06 2.09
CA GLY A 81 -8.37 -5.64 0.87
C GLY A 81 -7.15 -4.92 0.29
N GLY A 82 -6.83 -3.74 0.78
CA GLY A 82 -5.64 -2.99 0.37
C GLY A 82 -5.72 -2.46 -1.06
N GLN A 83 -4.56 -2.25 -1.68
CA GLN A 83 -4.46 -1.54 -2.97
C GLN A 83 -5.11 -2.27 -4.15
N LEU A 84 -5.26 -3.59 -4.11
CA LEU A 84 -5.92 -4.33 -5.19
C LEU A 84 -7.40 -3.95 -5.34
N THR A 85 -8.05 -3.44 -4.31
CA THR A 85 -9.46 -3.03 -4.39
C THR A 85 -9.72 -1.80 -5.26
N ILE A 86 -8.66 -1.08 -5.65
CA ILE A 86 -8.75 0.02 -6.63
C ILE A 86 -8.31 -0.40 -8.04
N THR A 87 -7.88 -1.65 -8.21
CA THR A 87 -7.54 -2.24 -9.51
C THR A 87 -8.76 -2.90 -10.12
N THR A 88 -9.04 -2.59 -11.38
CA THR A 88 -10.23 -3.12 -12.08
C THR A 88 -10.08 -4.60 -12.41
N GLU A 89 -8.92 -5.01 -12.92
CA GLU A 89 -8.65 -6.38 -13.36
C GLU A 89 -7.22 -6.80 -12.98
N VAL A 90 -7.10 -8.03 -12.49
CA VAL A 90 -5.83 -8.68 -12.09
C VAL A 90 -5.65 -9.93 -12.95
N GLU A 91 -4.72 -9.87 -13.91
CA GLU A 91 -4.44 -10.98 -14.82
C GLU A 91 -3.19 -11.79 -14.42
N ASN A 92 -2.41 -11.29 -13.45
CA ASN A 92 -1.10 -11.84 -13.09
C ASN A 92 -1.08 -12.54 -11.70
N PHE A 93 -2.24 -12.82 -11.11
CA PHE A 93 -2.32 -13.64 -9.91
C PHE A 93 -2.64 -15.09 -10.30
N PRO A 94 -1.75 -16.06 -10.02
CA PRO A 94 -1.96 -17.46 -10.42
C PRO A 94 -3.23 -18.07 -9.81
N GLY A 95 -3.96 -18.83 -10.62
CA GLY A 95 -5.21 -19.47 -10.23
C GLY A 95 -6.46 -18.90 -10.92
N TYR A 96 -6.32 -17.78 -11.62
CA TYR A 96 -7.39 -17.12 -12.35
C TYR A 96 -7.02 -16.96 -13.83
N PRO A 97 -7.24 -18.00 -14.66
CA PRO A 97 -6.78 -18.02 -16.05
C PRO A 97 -7.45 -16.97 -16.96
N GLU A 98 -8.64 -16.50 -16.58
CA GLU A 98 -9.39 -15.47 -17.30
C GLU A 98 -9.23 -14.06 -16.66
N GLY A 99 -8.30 -13.92 -15.68
CA GLY A 99 -8.25 -12.74 -14.84
C GLY A 99 -9.34 -12.73 -13.75
N ILE A 100 -9.29 -11.74 -12.88
CA ILE A 100 -10.27 -11.53 -11.81
C ILE A 100 -10.30 -10.05 -11.42
N GLY A 101 -11.47 -9.53 -11.01
CA GLY A 101 -11.57 -8.20 -10.42
C GLY A 101 -10.76 -8.11 -9.12
N GLY A 102 -10.00 -7.00 -8.95
CA GLY A 102 -9.16 -6.84 -7.77
C GLY A 102 -9.93 -6.93 -6.45
N THR A 103 -11.12 -6.33 -6.39
CA THR A 103 -12.03 -6.45 -5.22
C THR A 103 -12.46 -7.91 -5.00
N GLU A 104 -12.84 -8.62 -6.06
CA GLU A 104 -13.29 -10.00 -6.00
C GLU A 104 -12.17 -10.94 -5.50
N LEU A 105 -10.94 -10.77 -5.99
CA LEU A 105 -9.77 -11.50 -5.50
C LEU A 105 -9.57 -11.29 -3.99
N MET A 106 -9.70 -10.04 -3.53
CA MET A 106 -9.51 -9.76 -2.11
C MET A 106 -10.66 -10.28 -1.25
N ASP A 107 -11.89 -10.29 -1.76
CA ASP A 107 -13.05 -10.93 -1.12
C ASP A 107 -12.87 -12.45 -1.01
N ASP A 108 -12.31 -13.10 -2.01
CA ASP A 108 -12.03 -14.53 -1.99
C ASP A 108 -10.96 -14.88 -0.94
N LEU A 109 -9.87 -14.10 -0.86
CA LEU A 109 -8.86 -14.27 0.18
C LEU A 109 -9.43 -14.04 1.58
N ARG A 110 -10.29 -13.03 1.75
CA ARG A 110 -11.00 -12.77 3.01
C ARG A 110 -11.88 -13.93 3.43
N LYS A 111 -12.76 -14.41 2.53
CA LYS A 111 -13.62 -15.58 2.78
C LYS A 111 -12.82 -16.82 3.12
N GLN A 112 -11.66 -17.01 2.46
CA GLN A 112 -10.77 -18.11 2.76
C GLN A 112 -10.18 -17.99 4.18
N ALA A 113 -9.79 -16.81 4.63
CA ALA A 113 -9.31 -16.57 5.99
C ALA A 113 -10.44 -16.81 7.02
N GLU A 114 -11.65 -16.28 6.79
CA GLU A 114 -12.83 -16.47 7.64
C GLU A 114 -13.18 -17.96 7.81
N ARG A 115 -13.05 -18.76 6.74
CA ARG A 115 -13.28 -20.22 6.78
C ARG A 115 -12.36 -20.93 7.79
N PHE A 116 -11.18 -20.38 8.08
CA PHE A 116 -10.24 -20.93 9.07
C PHE A 116 -10.36 -20.27 10.44
N GLY A 117 -11.46 -19.57 10.71
CA GLY A 117 -11.77 -19.02 12.03
C GLY A 117 -10.94 -17.78 12.39
N VAL A 118 -10.44 -17.04 11.39
CA VAL A 118 -9.76 -15.77 11.61
C VAL A 118 -10.77 -14.71 12.04
N ASP A 119 -10.47 -14.01 13.13
CA ASP A 119 -11.28 -12.88 13.59
C ASP A 119 -10.83 -11.61 12.84
N ILE A 120 -11.57 -11.26 11.80
CA ILE A 120 -11.30 -10.10 10.93
C ILE A 120 -12.10 -8.91 11.43
N ARG A 121 -11.40 -7.82 11.75
CA ARG A 121 -11.98 -6.64 12.38
C ARG A 121 -11.67 -5.36 11.59
N SER A 122 -12.63 -4.46 11.56
CA SER A 122 -12.40 -3.10 11.11
C SER A 122 -11.69 -2.31 12.21
N GLY A 123 -10.77 -1.42 11.81
CA GLY A 123 -10.03 -0.55 12.71
C GLY A 123 -8.63 -0.24 12.18
N ILE A 124 -8.04 0.83 12.67
CA ILE A 124 -6.75 1.35 12.23
C ILE A 124 -5.76 1.27 13.37
N ALA A 125 -4.63 0.59 13.17
CA ALA A 125 -3.51 0.66 14.10
C ALA A 125 -2.90 2.06 14.06
N THR A 126 -2.95 2.77 15.19
CA THR A 126 -2.52 4.18 15.31
C THR A 126 -1.23 4.34 16.08
N LYS A 127 -0.91 3.40 17.00
CA LYS A 127 0.34 3.38 17.77
C LYS A 127 0.80 1.94 18.00
N ALA A 128 2.11 1.79 18.14
CA ALA A 128 2.73 0.52 18.52
C ALA A 128 3.69 0.76 19.70
N ASP A 129 3.71 -0.17 20.64
CA ASP A 129 4.76 -0.34 21.63
C ASP A 129 5.28 -1.77 21.51
N LEU A 130 6.47 -1.89 20.95
CA LEU A 130 7.14 -3.17 20.71
C LEU A 130 8.37 -3.34 21.62
N SER A 131 8.43 -2.60 22.73
CA SER A 131 9.55 -2.66 23.68
C SER A 131 9.67 -3.99 24.39
N GLN A 132 8.55 -4.64 24.67
CA GLN A 132 8.46 -5.89 25.43
C GLN A 132 7.20 -6.67 25.06
N ALA A 133 7.32 -8.00 24.91
CA ALA A 133 6.16 -8.88 24.76
C ALA A 133 5.40 -9.03 26.11
N PRO A 134 4.04 -9.11 26.09
CA PRO A 134 3.18 -9.00 24.91
C PRO A 134 3.20 -7.57 24.34
N TYR A 135 3.31 -7.48 23.01
CA TYR A 135 3.38 -6.21 22.28
C TYR A 135 2.04 -5.49 22.30
N LYS A 136 2.06 -4.15 22.38
CA LYS A 136 0.84 -3.36 22.49
C LYS A 136 0.59 -2.57 21.21
N ILE A 137 -0.56 -2.80 20.60
CA ILE A 137 -1.01 -2.05 19.44
C ILE A 137 -2.29 -1.31 19.78
N THR A 138 -2.29 -0.01 19.59
CA THR A 138 -3.48 0.83 19.78
C THR A 138 -4.27 0.90 18.50
N ILE A 139 -5.55 0.60 18.57
CA ILE A 139 -6.50 0.64 17.47
C ILE A 139 -7.45 1.83 17.68
N ASP A 140 -7.61 2.65 16.64
CA ASP A 140 -8.50 3.82 16.57
C ASP A 140 -8.29 4.83 17.73
N ASP A 141 -7.09 4.89 18.34
CA ASP A 141 -6.74 5.66 19.53
C ASP A 141 -7.55 5.30 20.79
N GLU A 142 -8.33 4.23 20.77
CA GLU A 142 -9.29 3.88 21.83
C GLU A 142 -9.00 2.52 22.49
N LYS A 143 -8.62 1.51 21.70
CA LYS A 143 -8.45 0.13 22.17
C LYS A 143 -7.00 -0.33 22.08
N VAL A 144 -6.50 -0.96 23.14
CA VAL A 144 -5.17 -1.59 23.15
C VAL A 144 -5.31 -3.10 23.00
N ILE A 145 -4.61 -3.65 22.01
CA ILE A 145 -4.46 -5.10 21.83
C ILE A 145 -3.06 -5.49 22.29
N GLU A 146 -2.97 -6.43 23.20
CA GLU A 146 -1.74 -7.09 23.60
C GLU A 146 -1.55 -8.37 22.79
N ALA A 147 -0.43 -8.50 22.09
CA ALA A 147 -0.17 -9.61 21.19
C ALA A 147 1.14 -10.32 21.54
N ASP A 148 1.13 -11.66 21.52
CA ASP A 148 2.35 -12.44 21.71
C ASP A 148 3.23 -12.39 20.45
N THR A 149 2.61 -12.33 19.25
CA THR A 149 3.27 -12.07 17.97
C THR A 149 2.52 -11.04 17.15
N VAL A 150 3.26 -10.27 16.32
CA VAL A 150 2.69 -9.27 15.42
C VAL A 150 3.19 -9.49 13.99
N ILE A 151 2.28 -9.53 13.03
CA ILE A 151 2.60 -9.53 11.60
C ILE A 151 2.19 -8.17 11.02
N ILE A 152 3.18 -7.39 10.59
CA ILE A 152 2.99 -6.08 9.97
C ILE A 152 2.85 -6.29 8.46
N SER A 153 1.65 -6.06 7.94
CA SER A 153 1.29 -6.21 6.51
C SER A 153 0.55 -4.98 5.97
N THR A 154 0.97 -3.81 6.46
CA THR A 154 0.33 -2.51 6.21
C THR A 154 0.54 -1.96 4.80
N GLY A 155 1.40 -2.62 4.00
CA GLY A 155 1.66 -2.26 2.62
C GLY A 155 2.42 -0.95 2.43
N ALA A 156 2.37 -0.42 1.21
CA ALA A 156 2.94 0.86 0.83
C ALA A 156 1.95 1.65 -0.02
N THR A 157 1.96 2.96 0.11
CA THR A 157 1.06 3.86 -0.63
C THR A 157 1.83 4.50 -1.79
N ALA A 158 1.32 4.40 -3.00
CA ALA A 158 1.90 5.08 -4.16
C ALA A 158 1.89 6.60 -3.95
N LYS A 159 2.94 7.27 -4.41
CA LYS A 159 3.00 8.73 -4.43
C LYS A 159 2.33 9.23 -5.69
N TYR A 160 1.55 10.30 -5.54
CA TYR A 160 0.86 11.00 -6.61
C TYR A 160 1.42 12.43 -6.75
N LEU A 161 1.24 13.06 -7.91
CA LEU A 161 1.60 14.46 -8.12
C LEU A 161 0.69 15.41 -7.33
N GLY A 162 -0.52 14.96 -7.00
CA GLY A 162 -1.56 15.70 -6.30
C GLY A 162 -2.48 16.48 -7.25
N LEU A 163 -2.56 16.05 -8.50
CA LEU A 163 -3.51 16.55 -9.46
C LEU A 163 -4.92 16.00 -9.15
N GLU A 164 -5.96 16.82 -9.33
CA GLU A 164 -7.34 16.36 -9.12
C GLU A 164 -7.74 15.24 -10.10
N ASP A 165 -7.19 15.31 -11.31
CA ASP A 165 -7.45 14.35 -12.38
C ASP A 165 -6.88 12.95 -12.10
N GLU A 166 -5.84 12.81 -11.29
CA GLU A 166 -5.26 11.50 -10.95
C GLU A 166 -6.28 10.58 -10.31
N GLN A 167 -7.15 11.13 -9.45
CA GLN A 167 -8.20 10.36 -8.80
C GLN A 167 -9.39 10.11 -9.74
N LYS A 168 -9.70 11.07 -10.61
CA LYS A 168 -10.77 10.94 -11.61
C LYS A 168 -10.49 9.78 -12.57
N TYR A 169 -9.22 9.63 -13.01
CA TYR A 169 -8.82 8.62 -13.98
C TYR A 169 -8.15 7.39 -13.36
N ALA A 170 -8.22 7.21 -12.04
CA ALA A 170 -7.72 6.00 -11.38
C ALA A 170 -8.42 4.74 -11.95
N GLY A 171 -7.64 3.78 -12.47
CA GLY A 171 -8.16 2.60 -13.19
C GLY A 171 -8.72 2.88 -14.59
N MET A 172 -8.71 4.15 -15.03
CA MET A 172 -9.16 4.57 -16.37
C MET A 172 -8.05 5.31 -17.12
N GLY A 173 -6.81 4.90 -16.94
CA GLY A 173 -5.65 5.50 -17.60
C GLY A 173 -4.55 5.94 -16.66
N VAL A 174 -4.82 6.19 -15.38
CA VAL A 174 -3.81 6.50 -14.36
C VAL A 174 -3.44 5.24 -13.59
N SER A 175 -2.15 4.91 -13.56
CA SER A 175 -1.57 3.76 -12.84
C SER A 175 -0.30 4.16 -12.09
N ALA A 176 0.04 3.40 -11.05
CA ALA A 176 1.31 3.50 -10.34
C ALA A 176 2.12 2.18 -10.41
N CYS A 177 1.78 1.29 -11.38
CA CYS A 177 2.42 -0.01 -11.54
C CYS A 177 2.44 -0.42 -13.02
N ALA A 178 3.56 -0.22 -13.69
CA ALA A 178 3.70 -0.60 -15.11
C ALA A 178 3.59 -2.10 -15.35
N THR A 179 4.09 -2.92 -14.41
CA THR A 179 4.02 -4.40 -14.52
C THR A 179 2.62 -4.96 -14.27
N CYS A 180 1.76 -4.19 -13.58
CA CYS A 180 0.37 -4.56 -13.36
C CYS A 180 -0.48 -4.24 -14.60
N ASP A 181 -0.40 -3.01 -15.07
CA ASP A 181 -1.36 -2.44 -16.02
C ASP A 181 -0.80 -2.27 -17.44
N GLY A 182 0.52 -2.41 -17.63
CA GLY A 182 1.17 -2.14 -18.92
C GLY A 182 0.63 -2.97 -20.08
N PHE A 183 0.13 -4.18 -19.83
CA PHE A 183 -0.45 -5.03 -20.86
C PHE A 183 -1.66 -4.41 -21.55
N PHE A 184 -2.50 -3.65 -20.85
CA PHE A 184 -3.67 -2.96 -21.40
C PHE A 184 -3.32 -1.82 -22.36
N TYR A 185 -2.04 -1.41 -22.35
CA TYR A 185 -1.51 -0.33 -23.21
C TYR A 185 -0.65 -0.82 -24.37
N ARG A 186 -0.80 -2.07 -24.78
CA ARG A 186 -0.13 -2.60 -25.97
C ARG A 186 -0.49 -1.79 -27.21
N LYS A 187 0.58 -1.37 -27.95
CA LYS A 187 0.49 -0.55 -29.17
C LYS A 187 -0.11 0.85 -28.97
N LYS A 188 -0.33 1.27 -27.73
CA LYS A 188 -0.81 2.61 -27.36
C LYS A 188 0.35 3.55 -27.05
N VAL A 189 0.05 4.82 -26.83
CA VAL A 189 1.01 5.84 -26.40
C VAL A 189 0.83 6.06 -24.91
N VAL A 190 1.92 6.01 -24.14
CA VAL A 190 1.85 6.19 -22.68
C VAL A 190 2.85 7.22 -22.20
N ALA A 191 2.60 7.80 -21.02
CA ALA A 191 3.55 8.63 -20.31
C ALA A 191 3.93 7.99 -18.97
N VAL A 192 5.23 8.09 -18.62
CA VAL A 192 5.78 7.72 -17.33
C VAL A 192 6.32 8.97 -16.67
N VAL A 193 5.95 9.24 -15.42
CA VAL A 193 6.47 10.38 -14.66
C VAL A 193 7.48 9.90 -13.64
N GLY A 194 8.69 10.43 -13.73
CA GLY A 194 9.78 10.12 -12.81
C GLY A 194 11.14 10.24 -13.46
N GLY A 195 12.21 10.15 -12.68
CA GLY A 195 13.58 10.31 -13.21
C GLY A 195 14.62 9.47 -12.45
N GLY A 196 14.18 8.52 -11.60
CA GLY A 196 15.02 7.53 -10.94
C GLY A 196 15.04 6.20 -11.67
N ASP A 197 15.73 5.19 -11.10
CA ASP A 197 15.83 3.85 -11.68
C ASP A 197 14.45 3.23 -11.94
N THR A 198 13.53 3.27 -10.99
CA THR A 198 12.16 2.76 -11.17
C THR A 198 11.45 3.37 -12.38
N ALA A 199 11.57 4.68 -12.59
CA ALA A 199 10.95 5.34 -13.73
C ALA A 199 11.56 4.90 -15.07
N CYS A 200 12.87 4.69 -15.09
CA CYS A 200 13.58 4.17 -16.26
C CYS A 200 13.20 2.70 -16.53
N GLU A 201 13.13 1.86 -15.49
CA GLU A 201 12.70 0.46 -15.60
C GLU A 201 11.28 0.36 -16.14
N GLU A 202 10.34 1.12 -15.58
CA GLU A 202 8.94 1.15 -16.03
C GLU A 202 8.82 1.67 -17.48
N ALA A 203 9.57 2.71 -17.85
CA ALA A 203 9.57 3.23 -19.22
C ALA A 203 10.11 2.20 -20.22
N ILE A 204 11.18 1.46 -19.88
CA ILE A 204 11.75 0.40 -20.70
C ILE A 204 10.75 -0.77 -20.82
N TYR A 205 10.14 -1.18 -19.71
CA TYR A 205 9.13 -2.24 -19.70
C TYR A 205 7.94 -1.87 -20.62
N LEU A 206 7.40 -0.67 -20.45
CA LEU A 206 6.30 -0.18 -21.27
C LEU A 206 6.68 -0.01 -22.74
N ALA A 207 7.92 0.37 -23.07
CA ALA A 207 8.40 0.44 -24.44
C ALA A 207 8.41 -0.95 -25.15
N GLY A 208 8.49 -2.03 -24.37
CA GLY A 208 8.30 -3.40 -24.89
C GLY A 208 6.86 -3.68 -25.36
N LEU A 209 5.89 -2.99 -24.81
CA LEU A 209 4.45 -3.18 -25.05
C LEU A 209 3.84 -2.06 -25.92
N ALA A 210 4.06 -0.82 -25.53
CA ALA A 210 3.50 0.38 -26.13
C ALA A 210 4.14 0.69 -27.51
N SER A 211 3.46 1.53 -28.27
CA SER A 211 4.00 2.10 -29.52
C SER A 211 5.00 3.23 -29.25
N LYS A 212 4.74 4.03 -28.19
CA LYS A 212 5.58 5.14 -27.75
C LYS A 212 5.45 5.34 -26.24
N VAL A 213 6.53 5.77 -25.60
CA VAL A 213 6.58 6.15 -24.19
C VAL A 213 7.17 7.56 -24.07
N TYR A 214 6.43 8.46 -23.43
CA TYR A 214 6.98 9.72 -22.96
C TYR A 214 7.50 9.54 -21.53
N LEU A 215 8.78 9.80 -21.28
CA LEU A 215 9.33 9.84 -19.92
C LEU A 215 9.42 11.30 -19.47
N ILE A 216 8.50 11.71 -18.59
CA ILE A 216 8.38 13.10 -18.12
C ILE A 216 9.27 13.29 -16.89
N VAL A 217 10.30 14.13 -17.02
CA VAL A 217 11.33 14.33 -16.01
C VAL A 217 11.41 15.80 -15.62
N ARG A 218 11.14 16.10 -14.34
CA ARG A 218 11.13 17.46 -13.80
C ARG A 218 12.50 18.15 -13.84
N LYS A 219 13.59 17.40 -13.83
CA LYS A 219 14.96 17.88 -13.82
C LYS A 219 15.56 17.84 -15.23
N PRO A 220 16.65 18.60 -15.51
CA PRO A 220 17.36 18.52 -16.80
C PRO A 220 18.22 17.25 -16.94
N TYR A 221 18.09 16.29 -16.02
CA TYR A 221 18.84 15.04 -15.97
C TYR A 221 18.05 13.93 -15.28
N LEU A 222 18.39 12.69 -15.60
CA LEU A 222 17.93 11.50 -14.88
C LEU A 222 18.79 11.26 -13.64
N ARG A 223 18.17 10.85 -12.54
CA ARG A 223 18.85 10.43 -11.30
C ARG A 223 19.12 8.92 -11.25
N ALA A 224 18.68 8.21 -12.26
CA ALA A 224 18.88 6.79 -12.42
C ALA A 224 20.37 6.44 -12.55
N SER A 225 20.72 5.18 -12.35
CA SER A 225 22.04 4.63 -12.64
C SER A 225 22.43 4.86 -14.11
N GLN A 226 23.71 5.01 -14.40
CA GLN A 226 24.19 5.30 -15.74
C GLN A 226 23.71 4.27 -16.76
N ILE A 227 23.72 2.99 -16.41
CA ILE A 227 23.26 1.91 -17.29
C ILE A 227 21.76 2.04 -17.65
N MET A 228 20.94 2.52 -16.70
CA MET A 228 19.51 2.73 -16.95
C MET A 228 19.28 3.98 -17.81
N GLN A 229 20.06 5.03 -17.60
CA GLN A 229 20.05 6.22 -18.48
C GLN A 229 20.40 5.85 -19.92
N GLU A 230 21.47 5.09 -20.14
CA GLU A 230 21.89 4.64 -21.48
C GLU A 230 20.80 3.79 -22.16
N ARG A 231 20.15 2.88 -21.42
CA ARG A 231 19.06 2.06 -21.96
C ARG A 231 17.83 2.88 -22.37
N VAL A 232 17.46 3.86 -21.57
CA VAL A 232 16.35 4.78 -21.88
C VAL A 232 16.69 5.63 -23.09
N MET A 233 17.86 6.29 -23.09
CA MET A 233 18.27 7.21 -24.15
C MET A 233 18.51 6.53 -25.50
N SER A 234 18.88 5.25 -25.50
CA SER A 234 19.06 4.46 -26.72
C SER A 234 17.78 3.81 -27.25
N ASN A 235 16.69 3.83 -26.50
CA ASN A 235 15.45 3.18 -26.93
C ASN A 235 14.64 4.09 -27.86
N PRO A 236 14.44 3.71 -29.13
CA PRO A 236 13.76 4.55 -30.12
C PRO A 236 12.28 4.82 -29.83
N LYS A 237 11.67 4.06 -28.93
CA LYS A 237 10.27 4.24 -28.49
C LYS A 237 10.12 5.17 -27.30
N ILE A 238 11.21 5.51 -26.61
CA ILE A 238 11.18 6.38 -25.43
C ILE A 238 11.63 7.79 -25.83
N GLU A 239 10.75 8.74 -25.61
CA GLU A 239 11.05 10.16 -25.71
C GLU A 239 11.14 10.78 -24.32
N VAL A 240 12.32 11.27 -23.92
CA VAL A 240 12.52 11.88 -22.60
C VAL A 240 12.21 13.38 -22.68
N LEU A 241 11.23 13.81 -21.92
CA LEU A 241 10.83 15.20 -21.77
C LEU A 241 11.49 15.76 -20.50
N PHE A 242 12.71 16.28 -20.64
CA PHE A 242 13.43 16.94 -19.54
C PHE A 242 12.83 18.30 -19.19
N GLU A 243 12.91 18.69 -17.92
CA GLU A 243 12.41 19.96 -17.39
C GLU A 243 10.88 20.11 -17.57
N HIS A 244 10.14 18.98 -17.61
CA HIS A 244 8.71 18.98 -17.77
C HIS A 244 7.98 18.59 -16.49
N ASN A 245 6.87 19.27 -16.25
CA ASN A 245 5.89 18.93 -15.20
C ASN A 245 4.55 18.62 -15.87
N THR A 246 3.84 17.62 -15.37
CA THR A 246 2.43 17.43 -15.71
C THR A 246 1.60 18.27 -14.77
N VAL A 247 0.67 19.05 -15.32
CA VAL A 247 -0.19 19.97 -14.56
C VAL A 247 -1.68 19.62 -14.65
N GLY A 248 -2.04 18.62 -15.46
CA GLY A 248 -3.40 18.10 -15.58
C GLY A 248 -3.46 16.95 -16.56
N LEU A 249 -4.55 16.19 -16.49
CA LEU A 249 -4.92 15.12 -17.41
C LEU A 249 -6.29 15.42 -18.01
N PHE A 250 -6.54 15.00 -19.22
CA PHE A 250 -7.82 15.15 -19.87
C PHE A 250 -8.24 13.90 -20.62
N GLY A 251 -9.54 13.78 -20.88
CA GLY A 251 -10.18 12.71 -21.62
C GLY A 251 -11.66 12.58 -21.23
N GLU A 252 -12.43 11.87 -22.03
CA GLU A 252 -13.85 11.70 -21.83
C GLU A 252 -14.17 10.41 -21.06
N ASN A 253 -13.67 9.25 -21.54
CA ASN A 253 -13.92 7.93 -20.94
C ASN A 253 -12.67 7.30 -20.32
N GLY A 254 -11.62 8.07 -20.13
CA GLY A 254 -10.32 7.70 -19.62
C GLY A 254 -9.30 8.75 -19.97
N VAL A 255 -8.03 8.46 -19.74
CA VAL A 255 -6.95 9.37 -20.14
C VAL A 255 -6.79 9.37 -21.65
N GLU A 256 -6.87 10.55 -22.27
CA GLU A 256 -6.62 10.80 -23.70
C GLU A 256 -5.45 11.75 -23.91
N GLY A 257 -4.99 12.42 -22.85
CA GLY A 257 -3.85 13.30 -22.90
C GLY A 257 -3.45 13.89 -21.56
N ALA A 258 -2.32 14.59 -21.59
CA ALA A 258 -1.78 15.31 -20.44
C ALA A 258 -1.37 16.73 -20.82
N HIS A 259 -1.68 17.69 -19.95
CA HIS A 259 -1.18 19.05 -20.01
C HIS A 259 0.24 19.09 -19.40
N VAL A 260 1.24 19.44 -20.19
CA VAL A 260 2.62 19.50 -19.76
C VAL A 260 3.18 20.91 -19.83
N VAL A 261 4.08 21.22 -18.90
CA VAL A 261 4.74 22.52 -18.80
C VAL A 261 6.24 22.30 -18.76
N LYS A 262 6.94 22.81 -19.75
CA LYS A 262 8.39 22.86 -19.80
C LYS A 262 8.89 24.08 -19.05
N ARG A 263 9.94 23.93 -18.24
CA ARG A 263 10.57 24.99 -17.44
C ARG A 263 9.54 25.81 -16.65
N MET A 264 8.70 25.13 -15.93
CA MET A 264 7.61 25.72 -15.14
C MET A 264 8.13 26.77 -14.15
N GLY A 265 7.61 27.98 -14.25
CA GLY A 265 7.99 29.13 -13.42
C GLY A 265 9.20 29.94 -13.93
N GLU A 266 9.77 29.60 -15.09
CA GLU A 266 10.86 30.30 -15.71
C GLU A 266 10.38 31.29 -16.80
N ALA A 267 11.23 32.20 -17.23
CA ALA A 267 10.86 33.24 -18.20
C ALA A 267 10.49 32.68 -19.60
N ASP A 268 10.97 31.50 -19.92
CA ASP A 268 10.74 30.75 -21.16
C ASP A 268 9.87 29.51 -20.93
N GLU A 269 8.95 29.61 -20.01
CA GLU A 269 7.93 28.57 -19.75
C GLU A 269 7.11 28.31 -21.03
N GLU A 270 6.98 27.02 -21.38
CA GLU A 270 6.21 26.56 -22.53
C GLU A 270 5.15 25.55 -22.08
N ARG A 271 3.90 25.75 -22.53
CA ARG A 271 2.76 24.88 -22.21
C ARG A 271 2.21 24.25 -23.47
N TYR A 272 1.98 22.94 -23.43
CA TYR A 272 1.37 22.20 -24.53
C TYR A 272 0.78 20.89 -24.03
N ASP A 273 0.02 20.24 -24.91
CA ASP A 273 -0.63 18.97 -24.65
C ASP A 273 0.11 17.85 -25.36
N ILE A 274 0.15 16.70 -24.71
CA ILE A 274 0.59 15.44 -25.30
C ILE A 274 -0.57 14.45 -25.33
N ALA A 275 -0.81 13.80 -26.45
CA ALA A 275 -1.80 12.73 -26.58
C ALA A 275 -1.21 11.42 -26.00
N ILE A 276 -1.90 10.83 -25.03
CA ILE A 276 -1.52 9.57 -24.39
C ILE A 276 -2.78 8.79 -24.02
N ASP A 277 -2.67 7.47 -24.01
CA ASP A 277 -3.74 6.55 -23.59
C ASP A 277 -3.57 6.12 -22.12
N GLY A 278 -2.38 6.30 -21.54
CA GLY A 278 -2.06 5.89 -20.17
C GLY A 278 -0.99 6.76 -19.54
N PHE A 279 -1.13 6.97 -18.22
CA PHE A 279 -0.27 7.82 -17.41
C PHE A 279 0.22 7.06 -16.18
N PHE A 280 1.52 6.78 -16.13
CA PHE A 280 2.15 5.95 -15.11
C PHE A 280 2.98 6.81 -14.14
N LEU A 281 2.72 6.66 -12.84
CA LEU A 281 3.35 7.41 -11.78
C LEU A 281 4.51 6.62 -11.16
N ALA A 282 5.72 6.81 -11.68
CA ALA A 282 6.95 6.18 -11.19
C ALA A 282 7.77 7.12 -10.27
N ILE A 283 7.08 7.82 -9.36
CA ILE A 283 7.68 8.77 -8.41
C ILE A 283 7.89 8.18 -7.01
N GLY A 284 7.71 6.86 -6.91
CA GLY A 284 7.98 6.05 -5.72
C GLY A 284 6.75 5.82 -4.85
N HIS A 285 6.97 5.04 -3.79
CA HIS A 285 5.97 4.67 -2.79
C HIS A 285 6.40 5.18 -1.42
N LYS A 286 5.46 5.22 -0.49
CA LYS A 286 5.69 5.44 0.93
C LYS A 286 5.21 4.20 1.67
N PRO A 287 6.10 3.42 2.31
CA PRO A 287 5.68 2.31 3.14
C PRO A 287 4.89 2.80 4.37
N ASN A 288 3.87 2.04 4.74
CA ASN A 288 2.99 2.39 5.86
C ASN A 288 3.57 1.85 7.18
N SER A 289 4.77 2.28 7.52
CA SER A 289 5.58 1.85 8.66
C SER A 289 5.69 2.89 9.78
N ASP A 290 5.08 4.07 9.63
CA ASP A 290 5.34 5.23 10.50
C ASP A 290 5.15 4.93 12.00
N ILE A 291 4.15 4.13 12.37
CA ILE A 291 3.86 3.80 13.78
C ILE A 291 4.86 2.81 14.40
N PHE A 292 5.70 2.18 13.59
CA PHE A 292 6.66 1.15 14.03
C PHE A 292 8.12 1.65 14.05
N LYS A 293 8.41 2.81 13.47
CA LYS A 293 9.78 3.34 13.26
C LYS A 293 10.60 3.51 14.53
N GLU A 294 9.95 3.71 15.66
CA GLU A 294 10.62 3.81 16.95
C GLU A 294 11.22 2.47 17.41
N TRP A 295 10.65 1.36 16.96
CA TRP A 295 10.94 0.01 17.43
C TRP A 295 11.70 -0.85 16.42
N ILE A 296 11.45 -0.65 15.13
CA ILE A 296 11.93 -1.50 14.04
C ILE A 296 12.82 -0.69 13.10
N ASP A 297 13.89 -1.30 12.59
CA ASP A 297 14.76 -0.67 11.62
C ASP A 297 14.05 -0.51 10.27
N THR A 298 14.24 0.65 9.67
CA THR A 298 13.75 0.98 8.33
C THR A 298 14.88 1.53 7.49
N ASP A 299 14.77 1.38 6.17
CA ASP A 299 15.63 2.08 5.24
C ASP A 299 15.34 3.59 5.20
N GLU A 300 16.08 4.34 4.38
CA GLU A 300 15.94 5.80 4.23
C GLU A 300 14.56 6.23 3.71
N VAL A 301 13.86 5.35 2.98
CA VAL A 301 12.51 5.59 2.45
C VAL A 301 11.45 5.24 3.48
N GLY A 302 11.75 4.33 4.40
CA GLY A 302 10.87 3.86 5.46
C GLY A 302 10.39 2.41 5.29
N TYR A 303 10.95 1.63 4.35
CA TYR A 303 10.68 0.20 4.25
C TYR A 303 11.26 -0.54 5.45
N ILE A 304 10.50 -1.46 6.02
CA ILE A 304 10.96 -2.26 7.16
C ILE A 304 12.08 -3.19 6.70
N ILE A 305 13.21 -3.15 7.43
CA ILE A 305 14.36 -4.03 7.18
C ILE A 305 14.09 -5.38 7.85
N THR A 306 14.23 -6.44 7.08
CA THR A 306 14.09 -7.83 7.55
C THR A 306 15.41 -8.58 7.47
N GLU A 307 15.54 -9.66 8.22
CA GLU A 307 16.77 -10.49 8.27
C GLU A 307 16.90 -11.37 7.01
N GLY A 308 17.69 -10.92 6.05
CA GLY A 308 17.93 -11.65 4.80
C GLY A 308 16.63 -11.89 4.02
N ALA A 309 16.35 -13.16 3.67
CA ALA A 309 15.15 -13.56 2.92
C ALA A 309 13.97 -13.96 3.84
N THR A 310 14.08 -13.71 5.14
CA THR A 310 13.04 -14.02 6.14
C THR A 310 12.15 -12.80 6.39
N PRO A 311 10.94 -12.96 6.95
CA PRO A 311 10.09 -11.85 7.37
C PRO A 311 10.45 -11.32 8.77
N ARG A 312 11.51 -11.81 9.40
CA ARG A 312 11.91 -11.46 10.77
C ARG A 312 12.41 -10.02 10.82
N THR A 313 11.90 -9.24 11.75
CA THR A 313 12.45 -7.93 12.09
C THR A 313 13.50 -8.07 13.21
N LYS A 314 14.15 -6.97 13.60
CA LYS A 314 15.05 -6.99 14.76
C LYS A 314 14.32 -7.25 16.10
N VAL A 315 12.99 -7.13 16.14
CA VAL A 315 12.19 -7.39 17.34
C VAL A 315 11.70 -8.84 17.29
N PRO A 316 12.11 -9.73 18.22
CA PRO A 316 11.68 -11.13 18.23
C PRO A 316 10.15 -11.25 18.28
N GLY A 317 9.56 -12.15 17.50
CA GLY A 317 8.10 -12.31 17.45
C GLY A 317 7.35 -11.24 16.65
N VAL A 318 8.05 -10.27 16.06
CA VAL A 318 7.49 -9.27 15.16
C VAL A 318 8.00 -9.49 13.75
N PHE A 319 7.08 -9.65 12.80
CA PHE A 319 7.36 -9.99 11.41
C PHE A 319 6.79 -8.93 10.48
N ALA A 320 7.44 -8.73 9.32
CA ALA A 320 6.97 -7.82 8.28
C ALA A 320 6.75 -8.57 6.97
N ALA A 321 5.65 -8.27 6.28
CA ALA A 321 5.26 -8.94 5.05
C ALA A 321 4.56 -7.98 4.06
N GLY A 322 4.75 -8.23 2.78
CA GLY A 322 4.22 -7.42 1.69
C GLY A 322 5.01 -6.13 1.48
N ASP A 323 4.38 -5.20 0.81
CA ASP A 323 5.02 -3.99 0.30
C ASP A 323 5.56 -3.06 1.39
N VAL A 324 5.22 -3.26 2.66
CA VAL A 324 5.82 -2.51 3.78
C VAL A 324 7.30 -2.84 3.98
N ALA A 325 7.75 -4.02 3.50
CA ALA A 325 9.13 -4.51 3.56
C ALA A 325 9.71 -4.88 2.19
N ASP A 326 8.95 -4.67 1.09
CA ASP A 326 9.39 -4.95 -0.28
C ASP A 326 9.49 -3.67 -1.10
N PRO A 327 10.69 -3.06 -1.23
CA PRO A 327 10.89 -1.87 -2.05
C PRO A 327 10.95 -2.17 -3.56
N HIS A 328 11.04 -3.45 -3.97
CA HIS A 328 11.39 -3.84 -5.34
C HIS A 328 10.20 -4.40 -6.14
N TYR A 329 9.57 -5.46 -5.68
CA TYR A 329 8.61 -6.24 -6.49
C TYR A 329 7.19 -5.66 -6.43
N ARG A 330 6.65 -5.44 -5.23
CA ARG A 330 5.30 -4.90 -4.98
C ARG A 330 4.23 -5.55 -5.85
N GLN A 331 4.23 -6.88 -5.87
CA GLN A 331 3.25 -7.70 -6.59
C GLN A 331 2.33 -8.43 -5.60
N ALA A 332 1.08 -8.66 -5.99
CA ALA A 332 0.13 -9.39 -5.17
C ALA A 332 0.65 -10.78 -4.76
N ILE A 333 1.27 -11.50 -5.69
CA ILE A 333 1.81 -12.84 -5.44
C ILE A 333 3.04 -12.82 -4.52
N THR A 334 3.95 -11.85 -4.64
CA THR A 334 5.11 -11.74 -3.73
C THR A 334 4.67 -11.31 -2.35
N ALA A 335 3.69 -10.41 -2.26
CA ALA A 335 3.08 -10.02 -1.00
C ALA A 335 2.40 -11.22 -0.31
N ALA A 336 1.60 -12.01 -1.03
CA ALA A 336 0.99 -13.24 -0.51
C ALA A 336 2.05 -14.23 -0.03
N ALA A 337 3.11 -14.46 -0.82
CA ALA A 337 4.21 -15.36 -0.45
C ALA A 337 4.93 -14.90 0.82
N SER A 338 5.14 -13.60 1.00
CA SER A 338 5.75 -13.05 2.21
C SER A 338 4.84 -13.19 3.43
N GLY A 339 3.52 -13.04 3.26
CA GLY A 339 2.52 -13.30 4.30
C GLY A 339 2.54 -14.75 4.79
N CYS A 340 2.65 -15.71 3.86
CA CYS A 340 2.86 -17.12 4.19
C CYS A 340 4.12 -17.33 5.03
N LYS A 341 5.26 -16.74 4.63
CA LYS A 341 6.50 -16.83 5.40
C LYS A 341 6.33 -16.26 6.82
N ALA A 342 5.71 -15.08 6.96
CA ALA A 342 5.48 -14.45 8.24
C ALA A 342 4.61 -15.30 9.17
N ALA A 343 3.59 -15.93 8.65
CA ALA A 343 2.73 -16.84 9.41
C ALA A 343 3.48 -18.06 9.94
N ILE A 344 4.33 -18.67 9.09
CA ILE A 344 5.17 -19.83 9.48
C ILE A 344 6.18 -19.43 10.57
N GLU A 345 6.81 -18.26 10.45
CA GLU A 345 7.73 -17.78 11.47
C GLU A 345 7.02 -17.41 12.78
N ALA A 346 5.80 -16.86 12.73
CA ALA A 346 5.00 -16.59 13.91
C ALA A 346 4.61 -17.89 14.66
N GLU A 347 4.23 -18.92 13.92
CA GLU A 347 3.92 -20.25 14.49
C GLU A 347 5.16 -20.86 15.16
N ARG A 348 6.33 -20.83 14.51
CA ARG A 348 7.58 -21.32 15.06
C ARG A 348 7.95 -20.57 16.35
N TYR A 349 7.88 -19.24 16.31
CA TYR A 349 8.19 -18.40 17.47
C TYR A 349 7.31 -18.74 18.67
N LEU A 350 5.99 -18.85 18.48
CA LEU A 350 5.06 -19.21 19.54
C LEU A 350 5.34 -20.62 20.11
N SER A 351 5.64 -21.57 19.22
CA SER A 351 5.98 -22.94 19.63
C SER A 351 7.27 -23.02 20.45
N GLU A 352 8.33 -22.30 20.02
CA GLU A 352 9.63 -22.26 20.69
C GLU A 352 9.56 -21.60 22.07
N HIS A 353 8.60 -20.67 22.27
CA HIS A 353 8.45 -19.94 23.54
C HIS A 353 7.31 -20.48 24.43
N ASN A 354 6.65 -21.58 24.02
CA ASN A 354 5.50 -22.18 24.72
C ASN A 354 4.34 -21.20 24.96
N LEU A 355 4.05 -20.35 23.95
CA LEU A 355 3.00 -19.35 23.97
C LEU A 355 1.73 -19.80 23.20
#